data_1e7fe1ef65e4d685e23184848f326fe1
#
_entry.id   1e7fe1ef65e4d685e23184848f326fe1
#
_cell.length_a   1.000
_cell.length_b   1.000
_cell.length_c   1.000
_cell.angle_alpha   90.00
_cell.angle_beta   90.00
_cell.angle_gamma   90.00
#
_symmetry.space_group_name_H-M   'P 1'
#
loop_
_entity.id
_entity.type
_entity.pdbx_description
1 polymer ?
#
loop_
_entity_poly.entity_id
_entity_poly.type
_entity_poly.pdbx_seq_one_letter_code
_entity_poly.pdbx_strand_id
1 'polypeptide(L)'
;MRYNEVPAACRPKKPEIVRQPEYTGGKYFRVQYAGQTVDVRCADETAALFLAAKHWGFKWTRPEYHQTAKATMLRMNPELVIG
;
A
#
# COMPACT_ATOMS: atom_id res chain seq x y z
N MET A 1 -13.44 -13.12 -30.14
CA MET A 1 -12.86 -12.50 -29.08
C MET A 1 -13.67 -12.69 -27.86
N ARG A 2 -13.01 -12.74 -26.82
CA ARG A 2 -13.67 -13.01 -25.68
C ARG A 2 -13.69 -11.86 -24.85
N TYR A 3 -14.83 -11.45 -24.58
CA TYR A 3 -14.97 -10.39 -23.83
C TYR A 3 -14.68 -10.66 -22.44
N ASN A 4 -14.64 -11.84 -22.09
CA ASN A 4 -14.29 -12.16 -20.75
C ASN A 4 -12.85 -11.88 -20.50
N GLU A 5 -12.15 -11.41 -21.49
CA GLU A 5 -10.81 -11.02 -21.29
C GLU A 5 -10.67 -9.55 -21.20
N VAL A 6 -11.60 -8.87 -20.63
CA VAL A 6 -11.47 -7.47 -20.40
C VAL A 6 -10.19 -7.22 -19.64
N PRO A 7 -9.32 -6.33 -20.10
CA PRO A 7 -8.08 -6.05 -19.43
C PRO A 7 -8.31 -5.56 -18.03
N ALA A 8 -7.47 -5.99 -17.12
CA ALA A 8 -7.59 -5.57 -15.74
C ALA A 8 -7.55 -4.06 -15.59
N ALA A 9 -6.85 -3.37 -16.48
CA ALA A 9 -6.78 -1.93 -16.43
C ALA A 9 -8.11 -1.25 -16.68
N CYS A 10 -9.04 -1.94 -17.29
CA CYS A 10 -10.35 -1.38 -17.57
C CYS A 10 -11.38 -1.69 -16.50
N ARG A 11 -10.96 -2.40 -15.45
CA ARG A 11 -11.87 -2.74 -14.38
C ARG A 11 -11.58 -1.92 -13.16
N PRO A 12 -12.59 -1.51 -12.43
CA PRO A 12 -12.35 -0.88 -11.14
C PRO A 12 -11.71 -1.90 -10.23
N LYS A 13 -10.72 -1.49 -9.49
CA LYS A 13 -10.06 -2.37 -8.55
C LYS A 13 -10.09 -1.77 -7.18
N LYS A 14 -10.21 -2.62 -6.19
CA LYS A 14 -10.04 -2.17 -4.83
C LYS A 14 -8.59 -1.83 -4.60
N PRO A 15 -8.30 -0.84 -3.77
CA PRO A 15 -6.92 -0.53 -3.43
C PRO A 15 -6.27 -1.76 -2.81
N GLU A 16 -5.01 -1.97 -3.14
CA GLU A 16 -4.28 -3.07 -2.56
C GLU A 16 -3.86 -2.67 -1.16
N ILE A 17 -4.18 -3.48 -0.19
CA ILE A 17 -3.90 -3.18 1.20
C ILE A 17 -3.02 -4.25 1.80
N VAL A 18 -1.88 -3.82 2.33
CA VAL A 18 -0.98 -4.70 3.05
C VAL A 18 -1.30 -4.55 4.52
N ARG A 19 -1.38 -5.64 5.24
CA ARG A 19 -1.74 -5.60 6.66
C ARG A 19 -0.60 -6.06 7.52
N GLN A 20 -0.38 -5.33 8.61
CA GLN A 20 0.60 -5.73 9.59
C GLN A 20 0.01 -6.91 10.37
N PRO A 21 0.74 -8.03 10.50
CA PRO A 21 0.26 -9.16 11.29
C PRO A 21 -0.03 -8.72 12.72
N GLU A 22 -1.06 -9.27 13.28
CA GLU A 22 -1.45 -8.99 14.67
C GLU A 22 -1.90 -7.57 14.98
N TYR A 23 -1.92 -6.68 14.00
CA TYR A 23 -2.44 -5.35 14.24
C TYR A 23 -3.94 -5.32 13.98
N THR A 24 -4.71 -4.95 14.99
CA THR A 24 -6.16 -4.91 14.87
C THR A 24 -6.74 -3.50 14.86
N GLY A 25 -5.88 -2.49 14.89
CA GLY A 25 -6.35 -1.12 14.88
C GLY A 25 -6.84 -0.65 13.52
N GLY A 26 -7.27 0.59 13.47
CA GLY A 26 -7.84 1.14 12.24
C GLY A 26 -6.96 2.17 11.54
N LYS A 27 -5.67 2.19 11.81
CA LYS A 27 -4.79 3.15 11.16
C LYS A 27 -4.32 2.62 9.81
N TYR A 28 -4.36 3.48 8.81
CA TYR A 28 -3.87 3.15 7.48
C TYR A 28 -2.90 4.20 7.05
N PHE A 29 -1.83 3.77 6.38
CA PHE A 29 -0.83 4.69 5.85
C PHE A 29 -0.67 4.43 4.36
N ARG A 30 -0.46 5.49 3.61
CA ARG A 30 -0.18 5.37 2.19
C ARG A 30 1.30 5.57 1.99
N VAL A 31 1.97 4.59 1.40
CA VAL A 31 3.40 4.65 1.14
C VAL A 31 3.64 4.85 -0.34
N GLN A 32 4.43 5.87 -0.67
CA GLN A 32 4.77 6.18 -2.05
C GLN A 32 6.27 6.10 -2.24
N TYR A 33 6.69 5.42 -3.30
CA TYR A 33 8.10 5.27 -3.59
C TYR A 33 8.28 4.91 -5.06
N ALA A 34 9.16 5.63 -5.74
CA ALA A 34 9.51 5.35 -7.13
C ALA A 34 8.29 5.20 -8.05
N GLY A 35 7.32 6.05 -7.86
CA GLY A 35 6.12 6.01 -8.69
C GLY A 35 5.11 4.94 -8.30
N GLN A 36 5.40 4.18 -7.25
CA GLN A 36 4.49 3.15 -6.77
C GLN A 36 3.81 3.60 -5.50
N THR A 37 2.61 3.11 -5.28
CA THR A 37 1.83 3.47 -4.10
C THR A 37 1.16 2.23 -3.55
N VAL A 38 1.18 2.09 -2.23
CA VAL A 38 0.47 1.00 -1.58
C VAL A 38 -0.08 1.51 -0.25
N ASP A 39 -1.25 1.02 0.13
CA ASP A 39 -1.84 1.36 1.42
C ASP A 39 -1.53 0.23 2.40
N VAL A 40 -1.16 0.60 3.61
CA VAL A 40 -0.77 -0.37 4.63
C VAL A 40 -1.58 -0.12 5.89
N ARG A 41 -2.18 -1.16 6.42
CA ARG A 41 -2.87 -1.09 7.71
C ARG A 41 -1.86 -1.47 8.77
N CYS A 42 -1.43 -0.52 9.58
CA CYS A 42 -0.38 -0.75 10.56
C CYS A 42 -0.41 0.29 11.67
N ALA A 43 0.42 0.09 12.67
CA ALA A 43 0.40 0.93 13.85
C ALA A 43 1.08 2.30 13.66
N ASP A 44 2.12 2.37 12.83
CA ASP A 44 2.86 3.61 12.66
C ASP A 44 3.56 3.68 11.31
N GLU A 45 4.19 4.82 11.03
CA GLU A 45 4.89 5.02 9.76
C GLU A 45 6.02 4.05 9.53
N THR A 46 6.76 3.72 10.57
CA THR A 46 7.89 2.81 10.43
C THR A 46 7.42 1.44 9.96
N ALA A 47 6.34 0.95 10.58
CA ALA A 47 5.77 -0.32 10.16
C ALA A 47 5.26 -0.23 8.73
N ALA A 48 4.68 0.90 8.35
CA ALA A 48 4.18 1.09 7.00
C ALA A 48 5.32 1.00 5.98
N LEU A 49 6.42 1.67 6.24
CA LEU A 49 7.57 1.63 5.34
C LEU A 49 8.14 0.23 5.23
N PHE A 50 8.26 -0.46 6.36
CA PHE A 50 8.78 -1.82 6.36
C PHE A 50 7.89 -2.76 5.54
N LEU A 51 6.59 -2.71 5.78
CA LEU A 51 5.67 -3.61 5.10
C LEU A 51 5.54 -3.30 3.61
N ALA A 52 5.59 -2.03 3.25
CA ALA A 52 5.55 -1.67 1.84
C ALA A 52 6.79 -2.17 1.11
N ALA A 53 7.96 -2.03 1.71
CA ALA A 53 9.19 -2.53 1.10
C ALA A 53 9.14 -4.04 0.93
N LYS A 54 8.63 -4.74 1.94
CA LYS A 54 8.49 -6.18 1.86
C LYS A 54 7.52 -6.58 0.75
N HIS A 55 6.44 -5.84 0.62
CA HIS A 55 5.45 -6.08 -0.42
C HIS A 55 6.06 -5.87 -1.82
N TRP A 56 6.91 -4.87 -1.97
CA TRP A 56 7.56 -4.59 -3.24
C TRP A 56 8.79 -5.44 -3.50
N GLY A 57 9.26 -6.19 -2.50
CA GLY A 57 10.32 -7.16 -2.70
C GLY A 57 11.74 -6.68 -2.46
N PHE A 58 11.93 -5.64 -1.65
CA PHE A 58 13.28 -5.23 -1.32
C PHE A 58 13.41 -4.93 0.17
N LYS A 59 14.64 -4.74 0.62
CA LYS A 59 14.88 -4.46 2.03
C LYS A 59 14.53 -3.03 2.36
N TRP A 60 13.79 -2.82 3.43
CA TRP A 60 13.38 -1.50 3.82
C TRP A 60 14.54 -0.62 4.26
N THR A 61 15.70 -1.20 4.55
CA THR A 61 16.90 -0.47 4.94
C THR A 61 17.64 0.14 3.77
N ARG A 62 17.15 -0.08 2.54
CA ARG A 62 17.77 0.49 1.36
C ARG A 62 17.85 2.02 1.48
N PRO A 63 19.03 2.63 1.31
CA PRO A 63 19.17 4.08 1.51
C PRO A 63 18.23 4.92 0.65
N GLU A 64 18.06 4.56 -0.63
CA GLU A 64 17.16 5.31 -1.49
C GLU A 64 15.75 5.32 -0.95
N TYR A 65 15.33 4.19 -0.42
CA TYR A 65 13.99 4.05 0.11
C TYR A 65 13.80 4.96 1.32
N HIS A 66 14.76 4.96 2.23
CA HIS A 66 14.67 5.81 3.41
C HIS A 66 14.66 7.30 3.05
N GLN A 67 15.34 7.67 1.98
CA GLN A 67 15.44 9.07 1.60
C GLN A 67 14.27 9.58 0.79
N THR A 68 13.63 8.71 0.02
CA THR A 68 12.62 9.15 -0.92
C THR A 68 11.22 8.60 -0.68
N ALA A 69 11.09 7.52 0.07
CA ALA A 69 9.77 6.98 0.34
C ALA A 69 9.00 7.87 1.29
N LYS A 70 7.71 7.96 1.10
CA LYS A 70 6.87 8.80 1.92
C LYS A 70 5.69 7.99 2.43
N ALA A 71 5.46 8.04 3.74
CA ALA A 71 4.31 7.39 4.34
C ALA A 71 3.41 8.48 4.94
N THR A 72 2.15 8.45 4.60
CA THR A 72 1.19 9.44 5.06
C THR A 72 0.01 8.73 5.69
N MET A 73 -0.37 9.14 6.89
CA MET A 73 -1.51 8.54 7.55
C MET A 73 -2.79 8.97 6.85
N LEU A 74 -3.63 7.99 6.54
CA LEU A 74 -4.89 8.26 5.88
C LEU A 74 -5.96 8.55 6.92
N ARG A 75 -6.80 9.53 6.66
CA ARG A 75 -7.87 9.88 7.57
C ARG A 75 -9.08 9.00 7.40
N MET A 76 -9.21 8.39 6.24
CA MET A 76 -10.35 7.54 5.95
C MET A 76 -9.87 6.13 5.70
N ASN A 77 -10.69 5.17 6.03
CA ASN A 77 -10.37 3.78 5.77
C ASN A 77 -10.46 3.54 4.27
N PRO A 78 -9.33 3.25 3.59
CA PRO A 78 -9.35 3.05 2.14
C PRO A 78 -10.15 1.82 1.72
N GLU A 79 -10.41 0.90 2.63
CA GLU A 79 -11.22 -0.27 2.29
C GLU A 79 -12.68 0.08 2.11
N LEU A 80 -13.09 1.25 2.60
CA LEU A 80 -14.47 1.70 2.44
C LEU A 80 -14.67 2.48 1.15
N VAL A 81 -13.60 2.79 0.45
CA VAL A 81 -13.70 3.51 -0.82
C VAL A 81 -14.02 2.50 -1.90
N ILE A 82 -15.10 2.71 -2.58
CA ILE A 82 -15.49 1.83 -3.66
C ILE A 82 -15.02 2.45 -4.94
N GLY A 83 -14.08 1.81 -5.53
CA GLY A 83 -13.48 2.34 -6.76
C GLY A 83 -14.33 2.12 -7.96
#